data_1bcda404c97f9b6ffa9c55ecdf8a4305
#
_entry.id   1bcda404c97f9b6ffa9c55ecdf8a4305
#
_cell.length_a   1.000
_cell.length_b   1.000
_cell.length_c   1.000
_cell.angle_alpha   90.00
_cell.angle_beta   90.00
_cell.angle_gamma   90.00
#
_symmetry.space_group_name_H-M   'P 1'
#
loop_
_entity.id
_entity.type
_entity.pdbx_description
1 polymer ?
#
loop_
_entity_poly.entity_id
_entity_poly.type
_entity_poly.pdbx_seq_one_letter_code
_entity_poly.pdbx_strand_id
1 'polypeptide(L)'
;MSKVILVGIDFSDCSINALEHAISIARKAKAGIAMVWINHLDYSKEIFSVEPQNIEKEVVTRFEDLVKKYQYHLHGEKIEYFIRKGKVYKEICNVANEIDAFLVVIGTHGSSGFEEFWIGSNANRMVASSKKPIITIRGGVDIGTDLKKIVLPLDSTKITRQKLPITALLAKYFNSEVHILGLYTTTSDDIRYRVRNYVSQAEDYFKENDIKFKSTTKEAENITEETIKYAKKIGANLISIMTEQETTATNLFYGPYASQMVNHSPIPVLSIHVSKF
;
A
#
# COMPACT_ATOMS: atom_id res chain seq x y z
N MET A 1 14.70 12.67 12.03
CA MET A 1 13.48 12.08 12.61
C MET A 1 13.47 10.59 12.29
N SER A 2 13.10 9.73 13.25
CA SER A 2 12.89 8.30 12.98
C SER A 2 11.73 8.14 12.01
N LYS A 3 11.82 7.16 11.10
CA LYS A 3 10.72 6.85 10.18
C LYS A 3 9.55 6.29 10.96
N VAL A 4 8.32 6.62 10.57
CA VAL A 4 7.10 6.08 11.17
C VAL A 4 6.21 5.51 10.08
N ILE A 5 5.67 4.32 10.30
CA ILE A 5 4.67 3.69 9.44
C ILE A 5 3.31 3.84 10.11
N LEU A 6 2.36 4.48 9.43
CA LEU A 6 0.99 4.62 9.91
C LEU A 6 0.15 3.41 9.49
N VAL A 7 -0.63 2.87 10.41
CA VAL A 7 -1.53 1.73 10.14
C VAL A 7 -2.96 2.10 10.51
N GLY A 8 -3.88 1.98 9.56
CA GLY A 8 -5.31 2.11 9.83
C GLY A 8 -5.85 0.85 10.50
N ILE A 9 -6.43 0.99 11.69
CA ILE A 9 -6.96 -0.11 12.50
C ILE A 9 -8.45 0.07 12.73
N ASP A 10 -9.22 -0.97 12.46
CA ASP A 10 -10.62 -1.13 12.84
C ASP A 10 -10.87 -2.42 13.63
N PHE A 11 -9.79 -3.08 14.03
CA PHE A 11 -9.77 -4.37 14.76
C PHE A 11 -10.34 -5.57 13.98
N SER A 12 -10.60 -5.43 12.68
CA SER A 12 -10.89 -6.57 11.81
C SER A 12 -9.63 -7.39 11.55
N ASP A 13 -9.79 -8.65 11.17
CA ASP A 13 -8.67 -9.54 10.79
C ASP A 13 -7.84 -8.92 9.66
N CYS A 14 -8.49 -8.20 8.73
CA CYS A 14 -7.81 -7.53 7.63
C CYS A 14 -6.91 -6.38 8.12
N SER A 15 -7.37 -5.58 9.10
CA SER A 15 -6.55 -4.50 9.67
C SER A 15 -5.42 -5.02 10.56
N ILE A 16 -5.64 -6.15 11.24
CA ILE A 16 -4.58 -6.82 12.01
C ILE A 16 -3.53 -7.42 11.09
N ASN A 17 -3.93 -8.06 9.98
CA ASN A 17 -3.00 -8.53 8.96
C ASN A 17 -2.19 -7.35 8.36
N ALA A 18 -2.84 -6.22 8.10
CA ALA A 18 -2.14 -5.00 7.67
C ALA A 18 -1.11 -4.52 8.70
N LEU A 19 -1.41 -4.59 10.00
CA LEU A 19 -0.47 -4.29 11.08
C LEU A 19 0.74 -5.25 11.06
N GLU A 20 0.53 -6.53 10.86
CA GLU A 20 1.61 -7.53 10.81
C GLU A 20 2.55 -7.29 9.62
N HIS A 21 2.01 -6.93 8.45
CA HIS A 21 2.81 -6.47 7.31
C HIS A 21 3.61 -5.19 7.65
N ALA A 22 2.95 -4.20 8.29
CA ALA A 22 3.62 -2.97 8.69
C ALA A 22 4.76 -3.21 9.69
N ILE A 23 4.58 -4.10 10.66
CA ILE A 23 5.61 -4.50 11.64
C ILE A 23 6.80 -5.16 10.94
N SER A 24 6.55 -6.05 9.96
CA SER A 24 7.63 -6.65 9.18
C SER A 24 8.46 -5.59 8.45
N ILE A 25 7.80 -4.59 7.84
CA ILE A 25 8.48 -3.48 7.17
C ILE A 25 9.20 -2.60 8.21
N ALA A 26 8.55 -2.24 9.31
CA ALA A 26 9.10 -1.39 10.36
C ALA A 26 10.37 -1.98 10.95
N ARG A 27 10.38 -3.29 11.24
CA ARG A 27 11.55 -4.02 11.74
C ARG A 27 12.75 -3.92 10.81
N LYS A 28 12.53 -4.07 9.50
CA LYS A 28 13.59 -4.00 8.48
C LYS A 28 14.03 -2.56 8.21
N ALA A 29 13.11 -1.61 8.25
CA ALA A 29 13.35 -0.19 8.00
C ALA A 29 13.90 0.57 9.23
N LYS A 30 13.93 -0.06 10.42
CA LYS A 30 14.15 0.59 11.72
C LYS A 30 13.21 1.79 11.86
N ALA A 31 11.92 1.52 11.82
CA ALA A 31 10.85 2.51 11.87
C ALA A 31 9.91 2.23 13.03
N GLY A 32 9.34 3.27 13.61
CA GLY A 32 8.22 3.15 14.55
C GLY A 32 6.92 2.82 13.84
N ILE A 33 5.93 2.39 14.61
CA ILE A 33 4.55 2.17 14.16
C ILE A 33 3.64 3.20 14.83
N ALA A 34 2.75 3.81 14.05
CA ALA A 34 1.62 4.57 14.54
C ALA A 34 0.34 3.86 14.11
N MET A 35 -0.48 3.43 15.05
CA MET A 35 -1.81 2.89 14.76
C MET A 35 -2.85 4.00 14.85
N VAL A 36 -3.87 4.01 14.00
CA VAL A 36 -4.96 4.97 14.08
C VAL A 36 -6.31 4.29 13.94
N TRP A 37 -7.19 4.58 14.88
CA TRP A 37 -8.60 4.22 14.82
C TRP A 37 -9.46 5.47 14.72
N ILE A 38 -10.51 5.41 13.86
CA ILE A 38 -11.40 6.53 13.62
C ILE A 38 -12.78 6.21 14.14
N ASN A 39 -13.22 7.01 15.13
CA ASN A 39 -14.60 6.96 15.61
C ASN A 39 -15.53 7.51 14.51
N HIS A 40 -16.17 6.59 13.79
CA HIS A 40 -17.18 6.88 12.79
C HIS A 40 -18.53 6.42 13.34
N LEU A 41 -19.44 7.34 13.62
CA LEU A 41 -20.66 7.12 14.40
C LEU A 41 -21.59 6.01 13.88
N ASP A 42 -21.46 5.61 12.61
CA ASP A 42 -22.36 4.61 11.99
C ASP A 42 -21.87 3.15 12.17
N TYR A 43 -20.57 2.90 12.39
CA TYR A 43 -20.00 1.55 12.44
C TYR A 43 -19.58 1.07 13.84
N SER A 44 -19.46 1.98 14.79
CA SER A 44 -18.96 1.63 16.12
C SER A 44 -19.87 0.65 16.90
N LYS A 45 -21.15 0.59 16.56
CA LYS A 45 -22.12 -0.30 17.22
C LYS A 45 -22.00 -1.76 16.80
N GLU A 46 -21.47 -2.05 15.61
CA GLU A 46 -21.37 -3.42 15.09
C GLU A 46 -20.11 -4.15 15.59
N ILE A 47 -19.05 -3.40 15.92
CA ILE A 47 -17.74 -3.96 16.33
C ILE A 47 -17.64 -4.13 17.83
N PHE A 48 -18.30 -3.26 18.59
CA PHE A 48 -18.18 -3.23 20.04
C PHE A 48 -19.51 -3.64 20.70
N SER A 49 -19.46 -4.72 21.48
CA SER A 49 -20.59 -5.18 22.30
C SER A 49 -20.76 -4.32 23.56
N VAL A 50 -20.42 -3.02 23.51
CA VAL A 50 -20.42 -2.11 24.66
C VAL A 50 -21.30 -0.89 24.40
N GLU A 51 -21.79 -0.28 25.48
CA GLU A 51 -22.49 0.98 25.44
C GLU A 51 -21.66 2.08 24.76
N PRO A 52 -22.26 2.96 23.95
CA PRO A 52 -21.55 3.98 23.19
C PRO A 52 -20.58 4.86 24.00
N GLN A 53 -20.88 5.07 25.28
CA GLN A 53 -20.04 5.85 26.22
C GLN A 53 -18.75 5.14 26.61
N ASN A 54 -18.61 3.82 26.38
CA ASN A 54 -17.45 3.01 26.74
C ASN A 54 -16.59 2.60 25.55
N ILE A 55 -16.99 2.94 24.32
CA ILE A 55 -16.27 2.54 23.09
C ILE A 55 -14.81 3.00 23.10
N GLU A 56 -14.53 4.25 23.50
CA GLU A 56 -13.15 4.76 23.52
C GLU A 56 -12.29 4.02 24.53
N LYS A 57 -12.83 3.65 25.68
CA LYS A 57 -12.10 2.83 26.68
C LYS A 57 -11.75 1.45 26.14
N GLU A 58 -12.71 0.81 25.47
CA GLU A 58 -12.49 -0.49 24.83
C GLU A 58 -11.43 -0.39 23.72
N VAL A 59 -11.47 0.66 22.90
CA VAL A 59 -10.46 0.93 21.87
C VAL A 59 -9.07 1.10 22.49
N VAL A 60 -8.95 1.85 23.57
CA VAL A 60 -7.67 2.03 24.31
C VAL A 60 -7.16 0.68 24.79
N THR A 61 -8.01 -0.14 25.44
CA THR A 61 -7.62 -1.46 25.93
C THR A 61 -7.10 -2.36 24.81
N ARG A 62 -7.82 -2.40 23.67
CA ARG A 62 -7.40 -3.19 22.51
C ARG A 62 -6.08 -2.69 21.91
N PHE A 63 -5.86 -1.38 21.86
CA PHE A 63 -4.58 -0.84 21.42
C PHE A 63 -3.43 -1.19 22.38
N GLU A 64 -3.65 -1.12 23.69
CA GLU A 64 -2.66 -1.52 24.67
C GLU A 64 -2.28 -3.00 24.55
N ASP A 65 -3.25 -3.86 24.25
CA ASP A 65 -3.00 -5.28 24.00
C ASP A 65 -2.18 -5.49 22.70
N LEU A 66 -2.48 -4.75 21.63
CA LEU A 66 -1.67 -4.77 20.42
C LEU A 66 -0.24 -4.27 20.67
N VAL A 67 -0.07 -3.17 21.43
CA VAL A 67 1.25 -2.67 21.81
C VAL A 67 2.01 -3.74 22.60
N LYS A 68 1.41 -4.35 23.63
CA LYS A 68 2.03 -5.43 24.41
C LYS A 68 2.44 -6.61 23.52
N LYS A 69 1.57 -6.99 22.58
CA LYS A 69 1.82 -8.11 21.66
C LYS A 69 2.98 -7.86 20.71
N TYR A 70 3.14 -6.63 20.19
CA TYR A 70 4.03 -6.38 19.06
C TYR A 70 5.26 -5.51 19.38
N GLN A 71 5.29 -4.79 20.50
CA GLN A 71 6.36 -3.84 20.84
C GLN A 71 7.76 -4.47 20.81
N TYR A 72 7.91 -5.70 21.28
CA TYR A 72 9.22 -6.37 21.33
C TYR A 72 9.78 -6.72 19.95
N HIS A 73 8.94 -6.73 18.89
CA HIS A 73 9.39 -6.98 17.52
C HIS A 73 10.15 -5.81 16.88
N LEU A 74 10.04 -4.61 17.43
CA LEU A 74 10.58 -3.39 16.81
C LEU A 74 11.98 -2.98 17.29
N HIS A 75 12.65 -3.80 18.11
CA HIS A 75 14.04 -3.60 18.51
C HIS A 75 14.37 -2.19 19.03
N GLY A 76 13.49 -1.59 19.84
CA GLY A 76 13.67 -0.28 20.45
C GLY A 76 12.89 0.86 19.81
N GLU A 77 12.36 0.69 18.61
CA GLU A 77 11.42 1.64 18.02
C GLU A 77 10.04 1.52 18.72
N LYS A 78 9.26 2.61 18.70
CA LYS A 78 7.99 2.68 19.45
C LYS A 78 6.78 2.27 18.61
N ILE A 79 5.76 1.74 19.29
CA ILE A 79 4.40 1.65 18.80
C ILE A 79 3.56 2.68 19.56
N GLU A 80 2.95 3.60 18.79
CA GLU A 80 2.03 4.62 19.30
C GLU A 80 0.65 4.42 18.68
N TYR A 81 -0.40 5.01 19.26
CA TYR A 81 -1.73 4.97 18.67
C TYR A 81 -2.45 6.30 18.78
N PHE A 82 -3.36 6.52 17.85
CA PHE A 82 -4.19 7.70 17.74
C PHE A 82 -5.67 7.30 17.67
N ILE A 83 -6.50 8.03 18.38
CA ILE A 83 -7.95 7.95 18.29
C ILE A 83 -8.43 9.28 17.70
N ARG A 84 -9.14 9.23 16.59
CA ARG A 84 -9.66 10.41 15.90
C ARG A 84 -11.17 10.23 15.65
N LYS A 85 -11.86 11.33 15.40
CA LYS A 85 -13.29 11.34 15.08
C LYS A 85 -13.52 12.04 13.74
N GLY A 86 -14.25 11.39 12.84
CA GLY A 86 -14.54 11.98 11.54
C GLY A 86 -14.66 10.97 10.40
N LYS A 87 -14.41 11.45 9.18
CA LYS A 87 -14.41 10.59 7.98
C LYS A 87 -13.10 9.80 7.92
N VAL A 88 -13.20 8.46 7.94
CA VAL A 88 -12.07 7.53 8.03
C VAL A 88 -10.91 7.93 7.13
N TYR A 89 -11.13 8.02 5.81
CA TYR A 89 -10.06 8.32 4.86
C TYR A 89 -9.41 9.69 5.09
N LYS A 90 -10.18 10.71 5.50
CA LYS A 90 -9.66 12.06 5.76
C LYS A 90 -8.76 12.07 6.99
N GLU A 91 -9.25 11.48 8.08
CA GLU A 91 -8.52 11.49 9.35
C GLU A 91 -7.24 10.68 9.29
N ILE A 92 -7.24 9.51 8.59
CA ILE A 92 -6.00 8.76 8.39
C ILE A 92 -5.00 9.56 7.54
N CYS A 93 -5.45 10.24 6.47
CA CYS A 93 -4.57 11.12 5.68
C CYS A 93 -4.05 12.31 6.50
N ASN A 94 -4.88 12.89 7.39
CA ASN A 94 -4.48 13.98 8.27
C ASN A 94 -3.38 13.52 9.23
N VAL A 95 -3.58 12.39 9.92
CA VAL A 95 -2.56 11.81 10.81
C VAL A 95 -1.29 11.46 10.05
N ALA A 96 -1.39 10.87 8.84
CA ALA A 96 -0.23 10.56 8.01
C ALA A 96 0.62 11.80 7.68
N ASN A 97 -0.03 12.95 7.45
CA ASN A 97 0.68 14.22 7.20
C ASN A 97 1.21 14.83 8.50
N GLU A 98 0.44 14.78 9.60
CA GLU A 98 0.80 15.32 10.91
C GLU A 98 2.10 14.71 11.44
N ILE A 99 2.22 13.37 11.35
CA ILE A 99 3.41 12.63 11.82
C ILE A 99 4.49 12.49 10.75
N ASP A 100 4.32 13.08 9.58
CA ASP A 100 5.18 12.88 8.40
C ASP A 100 5.44 11.39 8.11
N ALA A 101 4.36 10.60 8.05
CA ALA A 101 4.48 9.15 7.86
C ALA A 101 5.32 8.81 6.62
N PHE A 102 6.27 7.91 6.80
CA PHE A 102 7.07 7.35 5.71
C PHE A 102 6.23 6.50 4.75
N LEU A 103 5.29 5.75 5.31
CA LEU A 103 4.43 4.81 4.62
C LEU A 103 3.11 4.68 5.38
N VAL A 104 2.01 4.47 4.66
CA VAL A 104 0.72 4.10 5.23
C VAL A 104 0.41 2.66 4.85
N VAL A 105 -0.10 1.86 5.78
CA VAL A 105 -0.55 0.48 5.51
C VAL A 105 -1.99 0.33 5.96
N ILE A 106 -2.84 -0.19 5.10
CA ILE A 106 -4.28 -0.36 5.37
C ILE A 106 -4.80 -1.69 4.85
N GLY A 107 -5.77 -2.25 5.55
CA GLY A 107 -6.61 -3.32 5.03
C GLY A 107 -7.57 -2.79 3.95
N THR A 108 -7.91 -3.62 2.97
CA THR A 108 -8.86 -3.26 1.90
C THR A 108 -10.31 -3.48 2.30
N HIS A 109 -10.57 -4.32 3.31
CA HIS A 109 -11.90 -4.64 3.83
C HIS A 109 -11.93 -4.29 5.32
N GLY A 110 -13.04 -3.74 5.78
CA GLY A 110 -13.28 -3.49 7.20
C GLY A 110 -14.15 -4.60 7.82
N SER A 111 -14.58 -4.34 9.05
CA SER A 111 -15.42 -5.24 9.85
C SER A 111 -16.77 -5.57 9.24
N SER A 112 -17.27 -4.80 8.28
CA SER A 112 -18.57 -5.00 7.64
C SER A 112 -18.68 -6.23 6.74
N GLY A 113 -17.57 -6.95 6.48
CA GLY A 113 -17.57 -8.30 5.89
C GLY A 113 -18.28 -8.49 4.53
N PHE A 114 -18.79 -7.42 3.94
CA PHE A 114 -19.52 -7.49 2.67
C PHE A 114 -18.58 -7.54 1.48
N GLU A 115 -18.67 -8.64 0.76
CA GLU A 115 -18.11 -8.94 -0.56
C GLU A 115 -16.59 -9.13 -0.64
N GLU A 116 -16.17 -10.38 -0.73
CA GLU A 116 -14.80 -10.87 -1.01
C GLU A 116 -14.17 -10.27 -2.29
N PHE A 117 -14.93 -9.54 -3.10
CA PHE A 117 -14.52 -9.09 -4.43
C PHE A 117 -14.28 -7.58 -4.57
N TRP A 118 -14.71 -6.73 -3.63
CA TRP A 118 -14.59 -5.28 -3.77
C TRP A 118 -13.86 -4.64 -2.60
N ILE A 119 -12.92 -3.74 -2.92
CA ILE A 119 -12.24 -2.95 -1.89
C ILE A 119 -13.21 -1.98 -1.22
N GLY A 120 -13.10 -1.80 0.09
CA GLY A 120 -13.92 -0.87 0.84
C GLY A 120 -13.77 0.59 0.34
N SER A 121 -14.87 1.35 0.37
CA SER A 121 -14.90 2.74 -0.10
C SER A 121 -13.87 3.64 0.57
N ASN A 122 -13.51 3.38 1.83
CA ASN A 122 -12.48 4.13 2.55
C ASN A 122 -11.07 3.86 2.01
N ALA A 123 -10.72 2.61 1.74
CA ALA A 123 -9.41 2.26 1.17
C ALA A 123 -9.23 2.85 -0.23
N ASN A 124 -10.26 2.79 -1.08
CA ASN A 124 -10.27 3.45 -2.39
C ASN A 124 -10.03 4.97 -2.27
N ARG A 125 -10.76 5.65 -1.39
CA ARG A 125 -10.60 7.10 -1.16
C ARG A 125 -9.23 7.44 -0.59
N MET A 126 -8.66 6.59 0.25
CA MET A 126 -7.32 6.81 0.80
C MET A 126 -6.26 6.72 -0.29
N VAL A 127 -6.30 5.69 -1.15
CA VAL A 127 -5.36 5.56 -2.27
C VAL A 127 -5.46 6.77 -3.21
N ALA A 128 -6.68 7.31 -3.42
CA ALA A 128 -6.89 8.50 -4.24
C ALA A 128 -6.40 9.81 -3.59
N SER A 129 -6.44 9.91 -2.26
CA SER A 129 -6.25 11.18 -1.53
C SER A 129 -4.91 11.32 -0.84
N SER A 130 -4.22 10.21 -0.56
CA SER A 130 -2.98 10.23 0.21
C SER A 130 -1.82 10.80 -0.59
N LYS A 131 -1.10 11.72 0.05
CA LYS A 131 0.20 12.20 -0.46
C LYS A 131 1.37 11.31 -0.07
N LYS A 132 1.14 10.37 0.84
CA LYS A 132 2.13 9.40 1.30
C LYS A 132 1.96 8.09 0.53
N PRO A 133 3.03 7.33 0.28
CA PRO A 133 2.91 5.97 -0.27
C PRO A 133 1.97 5.13 0.59
N ILE A 134 1.10 4.34 -0.04
CA ILE A 134 0.17 3.46 0.65
C ILE A 134 0.37 2.01 0.20
N ILE A 135 0.47 1.09 1.16
CA ILE A 135 0.31 -0.34 0.89
C ILE A 135 -1.11 -0.75 1.30
N THR A 136 -1.83 -1.33 0.36
CA THR A 136 -3.13 -1.96 0.60
C THR A 136 -2.95 -3.47 0.74
N ILE A 137 -3.50 -4.04 1.82
CA ILE A 137 -3.46 -5.47 2.12
C ILE A 137 -4.88 -6.02 1.99
N ARG A 138 -5.04 -7.05 1.17
CA ARG A 138 -6.34 -7.72 1.02
C ARG A 138 -6.56 -8.73 2.12
N GLY A 139 -7.78 -8.79 2.65
CA GLY A 139 -8.19 -9.84 3.61
C GLY A 139 -8.30 -11.20 2.93
N GLY A 140 -8.16 -12.28 3.72
CA GLY A 140 -8.38 -13.65 3.26
C GLY A 140 -7.29 -14.24 2.37
N VAL A 141 -6.19 -13.53 2.13
CA VAL A 141 -5.06 -14.03 1.34
C VAL A 141 -3.84 -14.12 2.25
N ASP A 142 -3.36 -15.33 2.49
CA ASP A 142 -2.11 -15.56 3.22
C ASP A 142 -0.91 -15.33 2.28
N ILE A 143 -0.45 -14.07 2.26
CA ILE A 143 0.81 -13.71 1.63
C ILE A 143 1.78 -13.33 2.73
N GLY A 144 2.87 -14.09 2.83
CA GLY A 144 3.90 -13.85 3.83
C GLY A 144 4.36 -12.39 3.84
N THR A 145 4.58 -11.86 5.05
CA THR A 145 4.96 -10.46 5.29
C THR A 145 6.37 -10.09 4.79
N ASP A 146 7.13 -11.06 4.28
CA ASP A 146 8.50 -10.86 3.77
C ASP A 146 8.46 -10.51 2.28
N LEU A 147 8.95 -9.34 1.91
CA LEU A 147 8.89 -8.82 0.54
C LEU A 147 10.02 -9.36 -0.34
N LYS A 148 10.06 -10.69 -0.56
CA LYS A 148 11.15 -11.34 -1.34
C LYS A 148 11.15 -10.95 -2.82
N LYS A 149 9.98 -10.79 -3.42
CA LYS A 149 9.81 -10.43 -4.83
C LYS A 149 8.82 -9.28 -4.99
N ILE A 150 9.25 -8.25 -5.71
CA ILE A 150 8.45 -7.05 -5.97
C ILE A 150 8.25 -6.93 -7.48
N VAL A 151 7.02 -6.84 -7.96
CA VAL A 151 6.72 -6.55 -9.36
C VAL A 151 6.60 -5.04 -9.54
N LEU A 152 7.33 -4.53 -10.53
CA LEU A 152 7.35 -3.12 -10.93
C LEU A 152 6.86 -3.00 -12.38
N PRO A 153 5.54 -2.87 -12.62
CA PRO A 153 5.04 -2.66 -13.97
C PRO A 153 5.43 -1.26 -14.48
N LEU A 154 5.92 -1.16 -15.70
CA LEU A 154 6.23 0.08 -16.39
C LEU A 154 5.45 0.16 -17.70
N ASP A 155 4.76 1.27 -17.89
CA ASP A 155 4.05 1.61 -19.12
C ASP A 155 4.70 2.80 -19.85
N SER A 156 4.04 3.33 -20.88
CA SER A 156 4.55 4.45 -21.67
C SER A 156 4.35 5.83 -21.02
N THR A 157 3.73 5.92 -19.82
CA THR A 157 3.49 7.20 -19.15
C THR A 157 4.77 7.76 -18.51
N LYS A 158 4.95 9.10 -18.55
CA LYS A 158 6.14 9.73 -18.00
C LYS A 158 6.29 9.52 -16.49
N ILE A 159 5.17 9.41 -15.79
CA ILE A 159 5.11 9.26 -14.34
C ILE A 159 5.47 7.84 -13.86
N THR A 160 5.40 6.84 -14.75
CA THR A 160 5.57 5.42 -14.38
C THR A 160 6.87 5.13 -13.63
N ARG A 161 7.89 5.99 -13.76
CA ARG A 161 9.20 5.84 -13.10
C ARG A 161 9.29 6.46 -11.70
N GLN A 162 8.33 7.30 -11.30
CA GLN A 162 8.38 7.97 -9.99
C GLN A 162 8.30 6.99 -8.80
N LYS A 163 7.86 5.76 -9.03
CA LYS A 163 7.82 4.69 -8.03
C LYS A 163 9.17 3.99 -7.79
N LEU A 164 10.18 4.21 -8.66
CA LEU A 164 11.48 3.53 -8.54
C LEU A 164 12.14 3.77 -7.16
N PRO A 165 12.24 5.00 -6.63
CA PRO A 165 12.97 5.25 -5.38
C PRO A 165 12.39 4.50 -4.18
N ILE A 166 11.09 4.55 -3.98
CA ILE A 166 10.45 3.85 -2.84
C ILE A 166 10.48 2.33 -3.04
N THR A 167 10.35 1.83 -4.28
CA THR A 167 10.48 0.41 -4.59
C THR A 167 11.89 -0.08 -4.28
N ALA A 168 12.92 0.67 -4.70
CA ALA A 168 14.32 0.36 -4.41
C ALA A 168 14.60 0.35 -2.89
N LEU A 169 14.05 1.33 -2.17
CA LEU A 169 14.21 1.42 -0.73
C LEU A 169 13.62 0.20 -0.01
N LEU A 170 12.42 -0.22 -0.37
CA LEU A 170 11.81 -1.44 0.18
C LEU A 170 12.61 -2.68 -0.24
N ALA A 171 13.06 -2.75 -1.49
CA ALA A 171 13.87 -3.85 -1.97
C ALA A 171 15.20 -3.98 -1.19
N LYS A 172 15.84 -2.86 -0.83
CA LYS A 172 17.05 -2.87 0.04
C LYS A 172 16.75 -3.43 1.42
N TYR A 173 15.65 -3.02 2.05
CA TYR A 173 15.29 -3.50 3.39
C TYR A 173 15.08 -5.02 3.45
N PHE A 174 14.53 -5.59 2.39
CA PHE A 174 14.20 -7.03 2.34
C PHE A 174 15.18 -7.87 1.52
N ASN A 175 16.21 -7.25 0.92
CA ASN A 175 17.09 -7.90 -0.07
C ASN A 175 16.25 -8.57 -1.19
N SER A 176 15.22 -7.87 -1.66
CA SER A 176 14.25 -8.37 -2.63
C SER A 176 14.84 -8.47 -4.03
N GLU A 177 14.27 -9.36 -4.84
CA GLU A 177 14.42 -9.34 -6.29
C GLU A 177 13.28 -8.50 -6.91
N VAL A 178 13.61 -7.42 -7.63
CA VAL A 178 12.62 -6.60 -8.32
C VAL A 178 12.41 -7.12 -9.73
N HIS A 179 11.17 -7.42 -10.09
CA HIS A 179 10.77 -7.81 -11.43
C HIS A 179 10.23 -6.60 -12.19
N ILE A 180 11.05 -6.02 -13.05
CA ILE A 180 10.67 -4.94 -13.95
C ILE A 180 9.84 -5.53 -15.08
N LEU A 181 8.56 -5.15 -15.16
CA LEU A 181 7.62 -5.65 -16.15
C LEU A 181 7.20 -4.51 -17.09
N GLY A 182 7.87 -4.36 -18.24
CA GLY A 182 7.48 -3.42 -19.28
C GLY A 182 6.22 -3.89 -20.01
N LEU A 183 5.18 -3.06 -20.03
CA LEU A 183 3.88 -3.41 -20.62
C LEU A 183 3.43 -2.34 -21.64
N TYR A 184 2.96 -2.79 -22.78
CA TYR A 184 2.37 -1.93 -23.81
C TYR A 184 1.11 -2.60 -24.41
N THR A 185 0.12 -1.76 -24.77
CA THR A 185 -1.18 -2.22 -25.27
C THR A 185 -1.37 -1.96 -26.77
N THR A 186 -0.27 -1.70 -27.51
CA THR A 186 -0.33 -1.26 -28.89
C THR A 186 0.83 -1.79 -29.69
N THR A 187 0.62 -1.92 -31.01
CA THR A 187 1.65 -2.27 -31.98
C THR A 187 2.54 -1.10 -32.39
N SER A 188 2.27 0.13 -31.92
CA SER A 188 3.07 1.33 -32.24
C SER A 188 4.52 1.17 -31.77
N ASP A 189 5.47 1.27 -32.71
CA ASP A 189 6.90 1.15 -32.43
C ASP A 189 7.40 2.25 -31.49
N ASP A 190 6.88 3.46 -31.57
CA ASP A 190 7.22 4.56 -30.67
C ASP A 190 6.88 4.27 -29.22
N ILE A 191 5.72 3.67 -28.99
CA ILE A 191 5.27 3.29 -27.63
C ILE A 191 6.12 2.12 -27.11
N ARG A 192 6.36 1.10 -27.95
CA ARG A 192 7.24 -0.02 -27.62
C ARG A 192 8.65 0.46 -27.27
N TYR A 193 9.21 1.36 -28.10
CA TYR A 193 10.52 1.96 -27.87
C TYR A 193 10.57 2.73 -26.54
N ARG A 194 9.54 3.54 -26.26
CA ARG A 194 9.43 4.28 -25.00
C ARG A 194 9.41 3.37 -23.77
N VAL A 195 8.60 2.31 -23.81
CA VAL A 195 8.55 1.35 -22.70
C VAL A 195 9.90 0.67 -22.51
N ARG A 196 10.56 0.22 -23.58
CA ARG A 196 11.91 -0.37 -23.52
C ARG A 196 12.92 0.60 -22.90
N ASN A 197 12.89 1.88 -23.29
CA ASN A 197 13.73 2.91 -22.68
C ASN A 197 13.48 3.08 -21.19
N TYR A 198 12.22 3.04 -20.75
CA TYR A 198 11.91 3.15 -19.32
C TYR A 198 12.33 1.90 -18.54
N VAL A 199 12.24 0.73 -19.16
CA VAL A 199 12.80 -0.51 -18.58
C VAL A 199 14.31 -0.38 -18.43
N SER A 200 15.04 0.02 -19.48
CA SER A 200 16.50 0.22 -19.41
C SER A 200 16.91 1.23 -18.32
N GLN A 201 16.21 2.36 -18.23
CA GLN A 201 16.46 3.34 -17.16
C GLN A 201 16.20 2.79 -15.76
N ALA A 202 15.21 1.91 -15.60
CA ALA A 202 14.96 1.25 -14.33
C ALA A 202 16.04 0.21 -14.01
N GLU A 203 16.53 -0.53 -15.01
CA GLU A 203 17.65 -1.47 -14.87
C GLU A 203 18.92 -0.74 -14.40
N ASP A 204 19.28 0.37 -15.06
CA ASP A 204 20.42 1.19 -14.68
C ASP A 204 20.27 1.72 -13.25
N TYR A 205 19.09 2.24 -12.91
CA TYR A 205 18.79 2.73 -11.56
C TYR A 205 18.95 1.64 -10.49
N PHE A 206 18.44 0.42 -10.73
CA PHE A 206 18.57 -0.67 -9.78
C PHE A 206 20.00 -1.20 -9.71
N LYS A 207 20.73 -1.23 -10.83
CA LYS A 207 22.15 -1.60 -10.86
C LYS A 207 23.00 -0.62 -10.04
N GLU A 208 22.82 0.69 -10.23
CA GLU A 208 23.51 1.73 -9.46
C GLU A 208 23.19 1.69 -7.96
N ASN A 209 22.05 1.14 -7.60
CA ASN A 209 21.60 1.01 -6.23
C ASN A 209 21.83 -0.39 -5.62
N ASP A 210 22.55 -1.29 -6.28
CA ASP A 210 22.82 -2.67 -5.83
C ASP A 210 21.55 -3.49 -5.54
N ILE A 211 20.49 -3.29 -6.32
CA ILE A 211 19.24 -4.03 -6.21
C ILE A 211 19.24 -5.19 -7.20
N LYS A 212 18.92 -6.38 -6.72
CA LYS A 212 18.69 -7.54 -7.58
C LYS A 212 17.44 -7.33 -8.42
N PHE A 213 17.54 -7.52 -9.72
CA PHE A 213 16.38 -7.40 -10.60
C PHE A 213 16.39 -8.42 -11.74
N LYS A 214 15.21 -8.61 -12.31
CA LYS A 214 14.97 -9.24 -13.60
C LYS A 214 14.04 -8.33 -14.40
N SER A 215 14.21 -8.28 -15.70
CA SER A 215 13.36 -7.49 -16.58
C SER A 215 12.72 -8.34 -17.66
N THR A 216 11.51 -7.97 -18.04
CA THR A 216 10.82 -8.51 -19.21
C THR A 216 9.87 -7.48 -19.78
N THR A 217 9.66 -7.52 -21.09
CA THR A 217 8.73 -6.61 -21.78
C THR A 217 7.72 -7.45 -22.55
N LYS A 218 6.43 -7.12 -22.41
CA LYS A 218 5.33 -7.86 -23.03
C LYS A 218 4.28 -6.94 -23.61
N GLU A 219 3.64 -7.41 -24.66
CA GLU A 219 2.36 -6.89 -25.12
C GLU A 219 1.24 -7.44 -24.23
N ALA A 220 0.27 -6.60 -23.88
CA ALA A 220 -0.86 -6.97 -23.04
C ALA A 220 -2.13 -6.28 -23.51
N GLU A 221 -3.23 -6.99 -23.62
CA GLU A 221 -4.55 -6.38 -23.87
C GLU A 221 -5.01 -5.57 -22.65
N ASN A 222 -4.75 -6.09 -21.45
CA ASN A 222 -5.06 -5.45 -20.18
C ASN A 222 -3.81 -5.47 -19.28
N ILE A 223 -3.26 -4.28 -19.01
CA ILE A 223 -2.04 -4.12 -18.18
C ILE A 223 -2.27 -4.63 -16.75
N THR A 224 -3.44 -4.39 -16.16
CA THR A 224 -3.77 -4.86 -14.80
C THR A 224 -3.77 -6.38 -14.71
N GLU A 225 -4.49 -7.04 -15.60
CA GLU A 225 -4.61 -8.49 -15.62
C GLU A 225 -3.26 -9.16 -15.86
N GLU A 226 -2.49 -8.67 -16.84
CA GLU A 226 -1.17 -9.23 -17.14
C GLU A 226 -0.19 -9.02 -15.98
N THR A 227 -0.25 -7.87 -15.30
CA THR A 227 0.55 -7.63 -14.09
C THR A 227 0.21 -8.61 -12.97
N ILE A 228 -1.08 -8.80 -12.67
CA ILE A 228 -1.53 -9.72 -11.62
C ILE A 228 -1.16 -11.16 -11.98
N LYS A 229 -1.38 -11.57 -13.24
CA LYS A 229 -1.03 -12.90 -13.75
C LYS A 229 0.48 -13.17 -13.61
N TYR A 230 1.30 -12.21 -14.01
CA TYR A 230 2.74 -12.31 -13.88
C TYR A 230 3.16 -12.40 -12.42
N ALA A 231 2.63 -11.53 -11.56
CA ALA A 231 2.95 -11.50 -10.14
C ALA A 231 2.58 -12.80 -9.42
N LYS A 232 1.40 -13.38 -9.73
CA LYS A 232 1.00 -14.71 -9.25
C LYS A 232 1.96 -15.80 -9.72
N LYS A 233 2.31 -15.80 -11.00
CA LYS A 233 3.21 -16.82 -11.59
C LYS A 233 4.56 -16.89 -10.90
N ILE A 234 5.12 -15.75 -10.51
CA ILE A 234 6.44 -15.70 -9.86
C ILE A 234 6.38 -15.80 -8.33
N GLY A 235 5.19 -15.82 -7.74
CA GLY A 235 5.01 -15.74 -6.28
C GLY A 235 5.49 -14.41 -5.70
N ALA A 236 5.06 -13.29 -6.29
CA ALA A 236 5.40 -11.95 -5.80
C ALA A 236 4.69 -11.63 -4.49
N ASN A 237 5.34 -10.81 -3.67
CA ASN A 237 4.82 -10.37 -2.36
C ASN A 237 4.32 -8.91 -2.39
N LEU A 238 4.68 -8.14 -3.43
CA LEU A 238 4.28 -6.75 -3.58
C LEU A 238 4.19 -6.38 -5.07
N ILE A 239 3.21 -5.56 -5.43
CA ILE A 239 3.14 -4.88 -6.73
C ILE A 239 3.23 -3.38 -6.48
N SER A 240 4.16 -2.69 -7.16
CA SER A 240 4.38 -1.24 -7.00
C SER A 240 3.82 -0.47 -8.18
N ILE A 241 2.83 0.40 -7.95
CA ILE A 241 2.14 1.16 -9.00
C ILE A 241 2.13 2.66 -8.74
N MET A 242 1.86 3.45 -9.77
CA MET A 242 1.50 4.87 -9.66
C MET A 242 -0.02 5.02 -9.54
N THR A 243 -0.47 5.99 -8.76
CA THR A 243 -1.84 6.48 -8.83
C THR A 243 -1.90 7.62 -9.84
N GLU A 244 -2.69 7.48 -10.91
CA GLU A 244 -2.98 8.59 -11.81
C GLU A 244 -4.03 9.49 -11.15
N GLN A 245 -3.74 10.80 -11.08
CA GLN A 245 -4.76 11.80 -10.75
C GLN A 245 -5.34 12.35 -12.05
N GLU A 246 -6.58 12.04 -12.33
CA GLU A 246 -7.36 12.88 -13.23
C GLU A 246 -7.76 14.15 -12.46
N THR A 247 -7.17 15.29 -12.87
CA THR A 247 -7.50 16.63 -12.35
C THR A 247 -8.85 17.10 -12.89
N THR A 248 -9.93 16.50 -12.42
CA THR A 248 -11.25 17.12 -12.52
C THR A 248 -11.63 17.67 -11.15
N ALA A 249 -11.99 18.95 -11.12
CA ALA A 249 -12.18 19.78 -9.93
C ALA A 249 -13.25 19.30 -8.93
N THR A 250 -13.95 18.21 -9.19
CA THR A 250 -15.08 17.73 -8.39
C THR A 250 -14.99 16.30 -7.88
N ASN A 251 -14.10 15.46 -8.41
CA ASN A 251 -14.00 14.06 -7.98
C ASN A 251 -12.52 13.62 -7.85
N LEU A 252 -12.13 13.22 -6.65
CA LEU A 252 -10.87 12.54 -6.35
C LEU A 252 -10.94 11.10 -6.88
N PHE A 253 -10.77 10.91 -8.18
CA PHE A 253 -10.62 9.57 -8.76
C PHE A 253 -9.15 9.35 -9.12
N TYR A 254 -8.59 8.24 -8.64
CA TYR A 254 -7.36 7.71 -9.18
C TYR A 254 -7.65 6.96 -10.48
N GLY A 255 -6.66 6.84 -11.37
CA GLY A 255 -6.85 6.30 -12.71
C GLY A 255 -7.43 4.88 -12.74
N PRO A 256 -8.08 4.50 -13.84
CA PRO A 256 -8.72 3.19 -13.99
C PRO A 256 -7.77 2.03 -13.67
N TYR A 257 -6.51 2.15 -14.08
CA TYR A 257 -5.47 1.15 -13.81
C TYR A 257 -5.22 0.92 -12.33
N ALA A 258 -4.98 1.99 -11.56
CA ALA A 258 -4.72 1.87 -10.12
C ALA A 258 -5.95 1.35 -9.37
N SER A 259 -7.16 1.81 -9.77
CA SER A 259 -8.43 1.31 -9.24
C SER A 259 -8.58 -0.19 -9.45
N GLN A 260 -8.39 -0.66 -10.68
CA GLN A 260 -8.46 -2.08 -11.01
C GLN A 260 -7.40 -2.89 -10.25
N MET A 261 -6.16 -2.39 -10.18
CA MET A 261 -5.09 -3.08 -9.48
C MET A 261 -5.41 -3.29 -8.00
N VAL A 262 -5.81 -2.23 -7.31
CA VAL A 262 -6.13 -2.29 -5.87
C VAL A 262 -7.37 -3.13 -5.61
N ASN A 263 -8.38 -3.09 -6.51
CA ASN A 263 -9.60 -3.89 -6.38
C ASN A 263 -9.40 -5.39 -6.65
N HIS A 264 -8.55 -5.75 -7.60
CA HIS A 264 -8.48 -7.13 -8.09
C HIS A 264 -7.21 -7.88 -7.68
N SER A 265 -6.17 -7.18 -7.22
CA SER A 265 -4.93 -7.86 -6.82
C SER A 265 -5.11 -8.64 -5.51
N PRO A 266 -4.82 -9.94 -5.49
CA PRO A 266 -4.69 -10.69 -4.23
C PRO A 266 -3.35 -10.42 -3.54
N ILE A 267 -2.41 -9.79 -4.26
CA ILE A 267 -1.06 -9.46 -3.76
C ILE A 267 -1.11 -8.03 -3.23
N PRO A 268 -0.43 -7.72 -2.10
CA PRO A 268 -0.30 -6.36 -1.60
C PRO A 268 0.12 -5.36 -2.69
N VAL A 269 -0.52 -4.18 -2.70
CA VAL A 269 -0.26 -3.15 -3.70
C VAL A 269 0.30 -1.90 -3.03
N LEU A 270 1.52 -1.52 -3.41
CA LEU A 270 2.12 -0.24 -3.08
C LEU A 270 1.69 0.79 -4.12
N SER A 271 0.90 1.75 -3.70
CA SER A 271 0.38 2.85 -4.52
C SER A 271 1.12 4.13 -4.21
N ILE A 272 1.72 4.76 -5.23
CA ILE A 272 2.50 5.98 -5.11
C ILE A 272 1.78 7.11 -5.83
N HIS A 273 1.58 8.20 -5.11
CA HIS A 273 0.98 9.41 -5.64
C HIS A 273 1.96 10.18 -6.54
N VAL A 274 1.44 10.77 -7.61
CA VAL A 274 2.24 11.60 -8.51
C VAL A 274 2.73 12.84 -7.77
N SER A 275 4.05 12.98 -7.64
CA SER A 275 4.65 14.23 -7.16
C SER A 275 4.65 15.25 -8.29
N LYS A 276 4.02 16.41 -8.08
CA LYS A 276 4.26 17.56 -8.96
C LYS A 276 5.67 18.08 -8.64
N PHE A 277 6.57 18.00 -9.62
CA PHE A 277 7.83 18.73 -9.60
C PHE A 277 7.60 20.18 -9.90
#